data_e589f4a9006c4b690332d3b5214331f7
#
_entry.id   e589f4a9006c4b690332d3b5214331f7
#
_cell.length_a   1.000
_cell.length_b   1.000
_cell.length_c   1.000
_cell.angle_alpha   90.00
_cell.angle_beta   90.00
_cell.angle_gamma   90.00
#
_symmetry.space_group_name_H-M   'P 1'
#
loop_
_entity.id
_entity.type
_entity.pdbx_description
1 polymer ?
#
loop_
_entity_poly.entity_id
_entity_poly.type
_entity_poly.pdbx_seq_one_letter_code
_entity_poly.pdbx_strand_id
1 'polypeptide(L)'
;MLFRLFSYITVGGYMKIERLSLGQFLLFFNASYLKDITLNKENLIQLVKELLAKFQNLLLLNGFYKVKVYVHQRIGIFLHILQMEEFEYGESIDFRIVVYLDEKIYFKTRDYFILPKDVSVYFDYTYFYCDVDDISDIMSVIEFGSFVYGRELDMVRKKWQKI
;
A
#
# COMPACT_ATOMS: atom_id res chain seq x y z
N MET A 1 -0.08 2.83 20.97
CA MET A 1 0.70 1.99 20.04
C MET A 1 1.57 2.87 19.16
N LEU A 2 2.85 2.61 19.13
CA LEU A 2 3.78 3.37 18.28
C LEU A 2 3.78 2.75 16.87
N PHE A 3 3.34 3.52 15.89
CA PHE A 3 3.48 3.15 14.50
C PHE A 3 4.88 3.55 14.02
N ARG A 4 5.59 2.61 13.42
CA ARG A 4 6.86 2.91 12.79
C ARG A 4 6.67 3.00 11.28
N LEU A 5 7.03 4.14 10.75
CA LEU A 5 7.05 4.40 9.33
C LEU A 5 8.50 4.45 8.85
N PHE A 6 8.81 3.67 7.83
CA PHE A 6 10.12 3.65 7.20
C PHE A 6 9.97 3.92 5.71
N SER A 7 10.79 4.82 5.19
CA SER A 7 10.88 5.10 3.76
C SER A 7 12.29 4.79 3.29
N TYR A 8 12.40 4.10 2.17
CA TYR A 8 13.69 3.68 1.61
C TYR A 8 13.75 4.01 0.13
N ILE A 9 14.91 4.51 -0.32
CA ILE A 9 15.26 4.58 -1.73
C ILE A 9 16.17 3.38 -1.99
N THR A 10 15.74 2.50 -2.89
CA THR A 10 16.49 1.29 -3.26
C THR A 10 16.89 1.35 -4.71
N VAL A 11 17.69 0.38 -5.17
CA VAL A 11 18.05 0.24 -6.59
C VAL A 11 16.80 0.05 -7.46
N GLY A 12 15.74 -0.60 -6.93
CA GLY A 12 14.47 -0.81 -7.63
C GLY A 12 13.53 0.39 -7.62
N GLY A 13 13.78 1.39 -6.74
CA GLY A 13 12.94 2.57 -6.59
C GLY A 13 12.59 2.89 -5.15
N TYR A 14 11.50 3.63 -4.93
CA TYR A 14 11.04 4.05 -3.61
C TYR A 14 10.19 2.98 -2.95
N MET A 15 10.46 2.72 -1.66
CA MET A 15 9.69 1.81 -0.84
C MET A 15 9.33 2.48 0.49
N LYS A 16 8.12 2.22 0.99
CA LYS A 16 7.64 2.71 2.28
C LYS A 16 7.08 1.53 3.07
N ILE A 17 7.48 1.41 4.33
CA ILE A 17 6.99 0.39 5.26
C ILE A 17 6.29 1.08 6.40
N GLU A 18 5.07 0.66 6.70
CA GLU A 18 4.30 1.09 7.85
C GLU A 18 3.88 -0.13 8.67
N ARG A 19 4.23 -0.16 9.94
CA ARG A 19 3.77 -1.19 10.86
C ARG A 19 2.50 -0.71 11.55
N LEU A 20 1.39 -1.37 11.28
CA LEU A 20 0.09 -1.01 11.84
C LEU A 20 -0.12 -1.57 13.25
N SER A 21 0.32 -2.80 13.46
CA SER A 21 0.23 -3.50 14.73
C SER A 21 1.24 -4.65 14.75
N LEU A 22 1.30 -5.40 15.84
CA LEU A 22 2.09 -6.60 15.89
C LEU A 22 1.56 -7.59 14.84
N GLY A 23 2.43 -7.98 13.90
CA GLY A 23 2.07 -8.90 12.83
C GLY A 23 1.25 -8.29 11.69
N GLN A 24 1.16 -6.95 11.59
CA GLN A 24 0.43 -6.29 10.52
C GLN A 24 1.25 -5.16 9.92
N PHE A 25 1.49 -5.23 8.60
CA PHE A 25 2.33 -4.29 7.87
C PHE A 25 1.62 -3.79 6.62
N LEU A 26 1.91 -2.55 6.26
CA LEU A 26 1.62 -2.00 4.94
C LEU A 26 2.94 -1.69 4.24
N LEU A 27 3.13 -2.20 3.04
CA LEU A 27 4.27 -1.90 2.20
C LEU A 27 3.81 -1.22 0.93
N PHE A 28 4.53 -0.21 0.53
CA PHE A 28 4.33 0.46 -0.75
C PHE A 28 5.63 0.44 -1.54
N PHE A 29 5.52 0.05 -2.81
CA PHE A 29 6.61 0.09 -3.77
C PHE A 29 6.14 0.93 -4.96
N ASN A 30 6.88 1.97 -5.33
CA ASN A 30 6.45 2.85 -6.41
C ASN A 30 6.44 2.16 -7.78
N ALA A 31 5.92 2.84 -8.80
CA ALA A 31 5.68 2.25 -10.12
C ALA A 31 6.95 1.75 -10.83
N SER A 32 8.13 2.18 -10.40
CA SER A 32 9.39 1.67 -10.98
C SER A 32 9.57 0.17 -10.78
N TYR A 33 8.97 -0.41 -9.73
CA TYR A 33 8.96 -1.86 -9.51
C TYR A 33 8.07 -2.63 -10.49
N LEU A 34 7.17 -1.92 -11.18
CA LEU A 34 6.27 -2.49 -12.19
C LEU A 34 6.81 -2.40 -13.61
N LYS A 35 7.99 -1.82 -13.78
CA LYS A 35 8.60 -1.63 -15.08
C LYS A 35 8.79 -2.97 -15.80
N ASP A 36 8.37 -3.03 -17.06
CA ASP A 36 8.48 -4.21 -17.92
C ASP A 36 7.66 -5.43 -17.45
N ILE A 37 6.69 -5.21 -16.56
CA ILE A 37 5.80 -6.27 -16.07
C ILE A 37 4.40 -6.08 -16.64
N THR A 38 3.86 -7.13 -17.25
CA THR A 38 2.44 -7.15 -17.62
C THR A 38 1.61 -7.38 -16.36
N LEU A 39 0.66 -6.49 -16.09
CA LEU A 39 -0.16 -6.54 -14.88
C LEU A 39 -1.24 -7.61 -15.00
N ASN A 40 -0.91 -8.81 -14.54
CA ASN A 40 -1.84 -9.90 -14.36
C ASN A 40 -1.54 -10.60 -13.02
N LYS A 41 -2.45 -11.45 -12.57
CA LYS A 41 -2.31 -12.11 -11.26
C LYS A 41 -1.04 -12.92 -11.14
N GLU A 42 -0.68 -13.67 -12.17
CA GLU A 42 0.49 -14.55 -12.15
C GLU A 42 1.80 -13.78 -12.01
N ASN A 43 1.97 -12.74 -12.83
CA ASN A 43 3.15 -11.89 -12.79
C ASN A 43 3.26 -11.12 -11.48
N LEU A 44 2.14 -10.63 -10.96
CA LEU A 44 2.11 -9.92 -9.69
C LEU A 44 2.42 -10.83 -8.52
N ILE A 45 1.90 -12.05 -8.50
CA ILE A 45 2.24 -13.03 -7.46
C ILE A 45 3.73 -13.32 -7.47
N GLN A 46 4.31 -13.52 -8.65
CA GLN A 46 5.74 -13.79 -8.78
C GLN A 46 6.58 -12.60 -8.30
N LEU A 47 6.22 -11.40 -8.71
CA LEU A 47 6.90 -10.18 -8.26
C LEU A 47 6.81 -10.01 -6.74
N VAL A 48 5.64 -10.23 -6.16
CA VAL A 48 5.44 -10.12 -4.71
C VAL A 48 6.27 -11.15 -3.96
N LYS A 49 6.36 -12.37 -4.46
CA LYS A 49 7.24 -13.40 -3.86
C LYS A 49 8.70 -12.96 -3.86
N GLU A 50 9.17 -12.36 -4.94
CA GLU A 50 10.53 -11.83 -5.04
C GLU A 50 10.77 -10.69 -4.06
N LEU A 51 9.81 -9.76 -3.96
CA LEU A 51 9.90 -8.64 -3.02
C LEU A 51 9.88 -9.11 -1.57
N LEU A 52 9.02 -10.06 -1.22
CA LEU A 52 8.96 -10.62 0.12
C LEU A 52 10.24 -11.37 0.48
N ALA A 53 10.80 -12.15 -0.44
CA ALA A 53 12.07 -12.84 -0.22
C ALA A 53 13.20 -11.84 0.05
N LYS A 54 13.20 -10.71 -0.64
CA LYS A 54 14.20 -9.65 -0.47
C LYS A 54 14.06 -8.91 0.86
N PHE A 55 12.84 -8.65 1.32
CA PHE A 55 12.58 -7.80 2.49
C PHE A 55 12.10 -8.54 3.74
N GLN A 56 11.90 -9.85 3.70
CA GLN A 56 11.36 -10.61 4.83
C GLN A 56 12.20 -10.47 6.11
N ASN A 57 13.52 -10.39 5.99
CA ASN A 57 14.41 -10.25 7.14
C ASN A 57 14.28 -8.88 7.79
N LEU A 58 14.06 -7.85 6.97
CA LEU A 58 13.84 -6.48 7.46
C LEU A 58 12.53 -6.39 8.26
N LEU A 59 11.52 -7.14 7.86
CA LEU A 59 10.22 -7.16 8.51
C LEU A 59 10.16 -8.10 9.72
N LEU A 60 11.17 -8.94 9.91
CA LEU A 60 11.23 -9.96 10.96
C LEU A 60 10.00 -10.89 10.94
N LEU A 61 9.61 -11.31 9.73
CA LEU A 61 8.44 -12.17 9.57
C LEU A 61 8.67 -13.56 10.14
N ASN A 62 7.66 -14.08 10.82
CA ASN A 62 7.67 -15.40 11.41
C ASN A 62 6.24 -15.95 11.44
N GLY A 63 5.96 -16.94 10.62
CA GLY A 63 4.67 -17.59 10.63
C GLY A 63 3.99 -17.64 9.27
N PHE A 64 2.69 -17.81 9.31
CA PHE A 64 1.82 -17.79 8.13
C PHE A 64 1.20 -16.42 7.97
N TYR A 65 1.33 -15.84 6.79
CA TYR A 65 0.87 -14.50 6.47
C TYR A 65 -0.07 -14.52 5.28
N LYS A 66 -1.16 -13.77 5.39
CA LYS A 66 -1.99 -13.41 4.24
C LYS A 66 -1.47 -12.08 3.69
N VAL A 67 -1.17 -12.06 2.40
CA VAL A 67 -0.68 -10.87 1.71
C VAL A 67 -1.73 -10.43 0.70
N LYS A 68 -2.37 -9.30 0.96
CA LYS A 68 -3.30 -8.67 0.02
C LYS A 68 -2.51 -7.70 -0.85
N VAL A 69 -2.62 -7.86 -2.15
CA VAL A 69 -1.88 -7.07 -3.14
C VAL A 69 -2.84 -6.17 -3.89
N TYR A 70 -2.60 -4.88 -3.83
CA TYR A 70 -3.31 -3.89 -4.60
C TYR A 70 -2.32 -3.21 -5.53
N VAL A 71 -2.70 -2.96 -6.76
CA VAL A 71 -1.80 -2.41 -7.76
C VAL A 71 -2.45 -1.27 -8.52
N HIS A 72 -1.66 -0.25 -8.80
CA HIS A 72 -2.02 0.84 -9.68
C HIS A 72 -0.86 1.09 -10.63
N GLN A 73 -1.13 1.02 -11.95
CA GLN A 73 -0.08 1.05 -12.97
C GLN A 73 0.85 2.27 -12.86
N ARG A 74 0.31 3.44 -12.54
CA ARG A 74 1.08 4.68 -12.40
C ARG A 74 1.69 4.89 -11.02
N ILE A 75 1.07 4.36 -9.99
CA ILE A 75 1.42 4.64 -8.60
C ILE A 75 2.39 3.57 -8.06
N GLY A 76 2.01 2.30 -8.20
CA GLY A 76 2.83 1.20 -7.71
C GLY A 76 2.05 0.06 -7.11
N ILE A 77 2.70 -0.65 -6.18
CA ILE A 77 2.16 -1.85 -5.52
C ILE A 77 1.97 -1.57 -4.05
N PHE A 78 0.82 -1.96 -3.51
CA PHE A 78 0.51 -1.92 -2.10
C PHE A 78 0.37 -3.34 -1.57
N LEU A 79 1.14 -3.69 -0.55
CA LEU A 79 1.05 -4.98 0.14
C LEU A 79 0.50 -4.76 1.53
N HIS A 80 -0.60 -5.43 1.85
CA HIS A 80 -1.13 -5.50 3.21
C HIS A 80 -0.83 -6.89 3.76
N ILE A 81 0.14 -6.98 4.66
CA ILE A 81 0.65 -8.22 5.23
C ILE A 81 0.03 -8.43 6.59
N LEU A 82 -0.69 -9.54 6.75
CA LEU A 82 -1.42 -9.90 7.95
C LEU A 82 -0.92 -11.24 8.47
N GLN A 83 -0.41 -11.26 9.70
CA GLN A 83 -0.06 -12.52 10.36
C GLN A 83 -1.33 -13.28 10.71
N MET A 84 -1.45 -14.49 10.19
CA MET A 84 -2.58 -15.39 10.46
C MET A 84 -2.22 -16.39 11.55
N GLU A 85 -0.98 -16.81 11.60
CA GLU A 85 -0.47 -17.76 12.57
C GLU A 85 1.03 -17.51 12.81
N GLU A 86 1.43 -17.55 14.07
CA GLU A 86 2.84 -17.48 14.46
C GLU A 86 3.40 -18.88 14.49
N PHE A 87 4.52 -19.09 13.76
CA PHE A 87 5.21 -20.37 13.76
C PHE A 87 6.22 -20.44 14.88
N GLU A 88 6.50 -21.66 15.36
CA GLU A 88 7.59 -21.91 16.27
C GLU A 88 8.95 -21.66 15.61
N TYR A 89 9.95 -21.42 16.44
CA TYR A 89 11.30 -21.17 15.96
C TYR A 89 11.82 -22.30 15.05
N GLY A 90 12.34 -21.91 13.89
CA GLY A 90 12.91 -22.86 12.91
C GLY A 90 11.94 -23.34 11.83
N GLU A 91 10.65 -22.99 11.92
CA GLU A 91 9.70 -23.28 10.86
C GLU A 91 9.83 -22.28 9.71
N SER A 92 9.48 -22.71 8.50
CA SER A 92 9.51 -21.88 7.31
C SER A 92 8.39 -20.86 7.33
N ILE A 93 8.70 -19.65 6.86
CA ILE A 93 7.68 -18.63 6.62
C ILE A 93 6.83 -19.03 5.42
N ASP A 94 5.53 -18.87 5.53
CA ASP A 94 4.59 -19.16 4.45
C ASP A 94 3.68 -17.96 4.16
N PHE A 95 3.33 -17.77 2.89
CA PHE A 95 2.52 -16.67 2.42
C PHE A 95 1.34 -17.16 1.58
N ARG A 96 0.16 -16.62 1.87
CA ARG A 96 -1.00 -16.71 0.99
C ARG A 96 -1.19 -15.35 0.31
N ILE A 97 -0.92 -15.29 -0.98
CA ILE A 97 -0.96 -14.06 -1.75
C ILE A 97 -2.29 -13.96 -2.50
N VAL A 98 -3.01 -12.88 -2.28
CA VAL A 98 -4.28 -12.57 -2.96
C VAL A 98 -4.12 -11.24 -3.69
N VAL A 99 -4.31 -11.25 -5.01
CA VAL A 99 -4.15 -10.06 -5.85
C VAL A 99 -5.52 -9.48 -6.18
N TYR A 100 -5.66 -8.18 -5.94
CA TYR A 100 -6.84 -7.40 -6.31
C TYR A 100 -6.45 -6.46 -7.45
N LEU A 101 -6.94 -6.76 -8.64
CA LEU A 101 -6.82 -5.90 -9.82
C LEU A 101 -8.01 -4.94 -9.86
N ASP A 102 -7.84 -3.81 -10.52
CA ASP A 102 -8.92 -2.84 -10.80
C ASP A 102 -9.59 -2.23 -9.56
N GLU A 103 -8.93 -2.27 -8.41
CA GLU A 103 -9.41 -1.60 -7.20
C GLU A 103 -9.19 -0.10 -7.29
N LYS A 104 -10.16 0.66 -6.79
CA LYS A 104 -10.00 2.11 -6.61
C LYS A 104 -9.05 2.39 -5.46
N ILE A 105 -8.16 3.36 -5.68
CA ILE A 105 -7.21 3.83 -4.69
C ILE A 105 -7.38 5.34 -4.56
N TYR A 106 -7.52 5.80 -3.32
CA TYR A 106 -7.61 7.22 -3.02
C TYR A 106 -6.42 7.64 -2.17
N PHE A 107 -6.03 8.88 -2.31
CA PHE A 107 -5.04 9.53 -1.45
C PHE A 107 -5.78 10.33 -0.39
N LYS A 108 -5.37 10.19 0.87
CA LYS A 108 -5.92 10.97 1.98
C LYS A 108 -4.85 11.83 2.63
N THR A 109 -5.20 13.06 2.95
CA THR A 109 -4.31 14.02 3.59
C THR A 109 -5.07 14.95 4.50
N ARG A 110 -4.40 15.53 5.46
CA ARG A 110 -4.95 16.63 6.27
C ARG A 110 -4.73 17.99 5.63
N ASP A 111 -3.87 18.07 4.64
CA ASP A 111 -3.51 19.32 3.96
C ASP A 111 -4.21 19.41 2.60
N TYR A 112 -5.34 20.13 2.58
CA TYR A 112 -6.11 20.37 1.38
C TYR A 112 -5.29 21.02 0.25
N PHE A 113 -4.34 21.89 0.61
CA PHE A 113 -3.61 22.69 -0.37
C PHE A 113 -2.59 21.91 -1.18
N ILE A 114 -2.23 20.70 -0.78
CA ILE A 114 -1.34 19.84 -1.57
C ILE A 114 -2.08 19.10 -2.68
N LEU A 115 -3.43 19.07 -2.62
CA LEU A 115 -4.24 18.38 -3.61
C LEU A 115 -4.37 19.21 -4.89
N PRO A 116 -4.52 18.55 -6.07
CA PRO A 116 -4.72 19.25 -7.32
C PRO A 116 -5.96 20.13 -7.28
N LYS A 117 -5.93 21.23 -8.03
CA LYS A 117 -7.10 22.09 -8.25
C LYS A 117 -7.99 21.46 -9.33
N ASP A 118 -9.26 21.80 -9.31
CA ASP A 118 -10.25 21.39 -10.33
C ASP A 118 -10.49 19.87 -10.39
N VAL A 119 -10.24 19.17 -9.30
CA VAL A 119 -10.57 17.75 -9.15
C VAL A 119 -11.58 17.55 -8.04
N SER A 120 -12.26 16.41 -8.05
CA SER A 120 -13.19 16.07 -6.98
C SER A 120 -12.44 15.73 -5.70
N VAL A 121 -12.76 16.47 -4.63
CA VAL A 121 -12.20 16.24 -3.30
C VAL A 121 -13.35 15.92 -2.34
N TYR A 122 -13.14 14.93 -1.49
CA TYR A 122 -14.11 14.51 -0.48
C TYR A 122 -13.53 14.73 0.91
N PHE A 123 -14.39 14.96 1.88
CA PHE A 123 -13.99 15.27 3.25
C PHE A 123 -14.85 14.49 4.23
N ASP A 124 -14.20 13.87 5.22
CA ASP A 124 -14.88 13.11 6.29
C ASP A 124 -14.78 13.76 7.67
N TYR A 125 -14.49 15.07 7.72
CA TYR A 125 -14.22 15.87 8.91
C TYR A 125 -12.87 15.62 9.58
N THR A 126 -12.06 14.67 9.05
CA THR A 126 -10.69 14.42 9.52
C THR A 126 -9.69 14.57 8.38
N TYR A 127 -10.01 13.98 7.22
CA TYR A 127 -9.12 13.94 6.07
C TYR A 127 -9.82 14.40 4.81
N PHE A 128 -9.01 14.88 3.87
CA PHE A 128 -9.39 15.15 2.48
C PHE A 128 -8.95 13.98 1.62
N TYR A 129 -9.81 13.58 0.68
CA TYR A 129 -9.58 12.43 -0.19
C TYR A 129 -9.67 12.84 -1.65
N CYS A 130 -8.74 12.34 -2.44
CA CYS A 130 -8.68 12.56 -3.88
C CYS A 130 -8.35 11.26 -4.57
N ASP A 131 -9.00 10.98 -5.71
CA ASP A 131 -8.65 9.80 -6.52
C ASP A 131 -7.19 9.92 -6.97
N VAL A 132 -6.42 8.86 -6.85
CA VAL A 132 -5.01 8.87 -7.26
C VAL A 132 -4.85 9.13 -8.76
N ASP A 133 -5.85 8.79 -9.57
CA ASP A 133 -5.85 9.07 -11.01
C ASP A 133 -5.85 10.56 -11.32
N ASP A 134 -6.35 11.38 -10.40
CA ASP A 134 -6.37 12.84 -10.54
C ASP A 134 -5.07 13.50 -10.10
N ILE A 135 -4.13 12.76 -9.54
CA ILE A 135 -2.85 13.28 -9.07
C ILE A 135 -1.77 12.96 -10.12
N SER A 136 -1.22 14.00 -10.75
CA SER A 136 -0.23 13.83 -11.81
C SER A 136 1.15 13.41 -11.29
N ASP A 137 1.57 13.93 -10.13
CA ASP A 137 2.86 13.63 -9.51
C ASP A 137 2.65 13.19 -8.07
N ILE A 138 2.43 11.88 -7.91
CA ILE A 138 2.15 11.30 -6.59
C ILE A 138 3.36 11.40 -5.66
N MET A 139 4.57 11.32 -6.19
CA MET A 139 5.78 11.36 -5.36
C MET A 139 5.99 12.70 -4.69
N SER A 140 5.45 13.78 -5.26
CA SER A 140 5.53 15.11 -4.66
C SER A 140 4.65 15.26 -3.42
N VAL A 141 3.62 14.44 -3.26
CA VAL A 141 2.64 14.55 -2.16
C VAL A 141 2.64 13.34 -1.22
N ILE A 142 3.36 12.28 -1.57
CA ILE A 142 3.28 10.99 -0.86
C ILE A 142 3.64 11.09 0.63
N GLU A 143 4.51 12.02 1.00
CA GLU A 143 4.93 12.20 2.41
C GLU A 143 3.88 12.93 3.25
N PHE A 144 2.91 13.59 2.61
CA PHE A 144 1.90 14.40 3.28
C PHE A 144 0.57 13.68 3.48
N GLY A 145 0.54 12.38 3.24
CA GLY A 145 -0.66 11.60 3.40
C GLY A 145 -0.43 10.11 3.25
N SER A 146 -1.51 9.40 3.02
CA SER A 146 -1.48 7.94 2.84
C SER A 146 -2.52 7.51 1.81
N PHE A 147 -2.48 6.23 1.46
CA PHE A 147 -3.40 5.66 0.49
C PHE A 147 -4.52 4.91 1.17
N VAL A 148 -5.71 4.96 0.58
CA VAL A 148 -6.90 4.27 1.06
C VAL A 148 -7.44 3.41 -0.07
N TYR A 149 -7.68 2.14 0.22
CA TYR A 149 -8.16 1.17 -0.74
C TYR A 149 -8.87 0.02 -0.03
N GLY A 150 -9.53 -0.82 -0.80
CA GLY A 150 -10.20 -2.01 -0.27
C GLY A 150 -11.29 -1.68 0.76
N ARG A 151 -11.33 -2.46 1.82
CA ARG A 151 -12.37 -2.34 2.85
C ARG A 151 -12.37 -1.01 3.58
N GLU A 152 -11.18 -0.46 3.85
CA GLU A 152 -11.06 0.86 4.50
C GLU A 152 -11.72 1.92 3.64
N LEU A 153 -11.51 1.89 2.33
CA LEU A 153 -12.14 2.82 1.41
C LEU A 153 -13.67 2.72 1.46
N ASP A 154 -14.20 1.50 1.46
CA ASP A 154 -15.65 1.28 1.55
C ASP A 154 -16.24 1.86 2.84
N MET A 155 -15.49 1.77 3.94
CA MET A 155 -15.91 2.30 5.22
C MET A 155 -15.90 3.83 5.27
N VAL A 156 -14.84 4.47 4.78
CA VAL A 156 -14.71 5.92 4.87
C VAL A 156 -15.61 6.64 3.88
N ARG A 157 -15.90 6.04 2.72
CA ARG A 157 -16.82 6.62 1.72
C ARG A 157 -18.19 6.95 2.27
N LYS A 158 -18.67 6.19 3.24
CA LYS A 158 -19.99 6.41 3.87
C LYS A 158 -20.08 7.73 4.61
N LYS A 159 -18.92 8.31 4.98
CA LYS A 159 -18.82 9.57 5.74
C LYS A 159 -18.45 10.76 4.87
N TRP A 160 -18.20 10.56 3.58
CA TRP A 160 -17.69 11.61 2.71
C TRP A 160 -18.75 12.66 2.37
N GLN A 161 -18.27 13.88 2.31
CA GLN A 161 -18.97 14.99 1.69
C GLN A 161 -18.08 15.55 0.58
N LYS A 162 -18.69 15.80 -0.58
CA LYS A 162 -17.96 16.41 -1.69
C LYS A 162 -17.78 17.91 -1.42
N ILE A 163 -16.59 18.37 -1.61
CA ILE A 163 -16.23 19.79 -1.47
C ILE A 163 -16.38 20.49 -2.79
#